data_044ecb7dfa58732c24d101e5a5106054
#
_entry.id   044ecb7dfa58732c24d101e5a5106054
#
_cell.length_a   1.000
_cell.length_b   1.000
_cell.length_c   1.000
_cell.angle_alpha   90.00
_cell.angle_beta   90.00
_cell.angle_gamma   90.00
#
_symmetry.space_group_name_H-M   'P 1'
#
loop_
_entity.id
_entity.type
_entity.pdbx_description
1 polymer ?
#
loop_
_entity_poly.entity_id
_entity_poly.type
_entity_poly.pdbx_seq_one_letter_code
_entity_poly.pdbx_strand_id
1 'polypeptide(L)'
;MRSLLVAVVALFSTFCSAIASEGEVVLTLRNGDKTHEFTIEDLRNLEEREVVTETIWSDGEQRFVGVSLDRLMAEAGVSEGTLEAAAVNDYAVEIPMSDARPDGPIVAYMRNGKQMSLRDKGPLWVIYPYDSAVEFRTEEVYSRSIWQLNRITVK
;
A
#
# COMPACT_ATOMS: atom_id res chain seq x y z
N MET A 1 -0.23 26.66 -72.47
CA MET A 1 -1.12 26.00 -71.59
C MET A 1 -0.39 24.84 -70.90
N ARG A 2 0.13 25.05 -69.74
CA ARG A 2 0.70 23.98 -68.86
C ARG A 2 0.40 24.34 -67.46
N SER A 3 -0.64 23.69 -66.89
CA SER A 3 -1.08 23.86 -65.53
C SER A 3 -0.11 23.12 -64.56
N LEU A 4 0.52 23.85 -63.63
CA LEU A 4 1.30 23.31 -62.54
C LEU A 4 0.33 23.02 -61.42
N LEU A 5 0.12 21.76 -61.07
CA LEU A 5 -0.54 21.30 -59.88
C LEU A 5 0.48 21.28 -58.75
N VAL A 6 0.33 22.19 -57.78
CA VAL A 6 1.10 22.16 -56.53
C VAL A 6 0.36 21.29 -55.55
N ALA A 7 0.91 20.11 -55.23
CA ALA A 7 0.42 19.24 -54.21
C ALA A 7 0.99 19.71 -52.84
N VAL A 8 0.13 20.24 -52.01
CA VAL A 8 0.45 20.53 -50.60
C VAL A 8 0.29 19.24 -49.78
N VAL A 9 1.42 18.66 -49.38
CA VAL A 9 1.45 17.54 -48.45
C VAL A 9 1.38 18.13 -47.04
N ALA A 10 0.22 18.03 -46.39
CA ALA A 10 0.05 18.36 -45.01
C ALA A 10 0.59 17.20 -44.15
N LEU A 11 1.76 17.40 -43.51
CA LEU A 11 2.27 16.49 -42.47
C LEU A 11 1.41 16.66 -41.20
N PHE A 12 0.51 15.74 -40.99
CA PHE A 12 -0.15 15.58 -39.69
C PHE A 12 0.84 14.90 -38.72
N SER A 13 1.52 15.70 -37.90
CA SER A 13 2.27 15.20 -36.73
C SER A 13 1.26 14.82 -35.67
N THR A 14 0.94 13.53 -35.56
CA THR A 14 0.20 12.99 -34.41
C THR A 14 1.12 13.02 -33.20
N PHE A 15 0.93 14.04 -32.38
CA PHE A 15 1.44 14.02 -30.99
C PHE A 15 0.70 12.91 -30.24
N CYS A 16 1.31 11.75 -30.17
CA CYS A 16 0.90 10.72 -29.22
C CYS A 16 1.37 11.19 -27.83
N SER A 17 0.50 11.92 -27.13
CA SER A 17 0.69 12.16 -25.69
C SER A 17 0.60 10.79 -25.02
N ALA A 18 1.74 10.23 -24.63
CA ALA A 18 1.79 9.14 -23.68
C ALA A 18 1.19 9.68 -22.37
N ILE A 19 -0.09 9.40 -22.14
CA ILE A 19 -0.69 9.53 -20.83
C ILE A 19 0.02 8.46 -20.00
N ALA A 20 0.98 8.90 -19.16
CA ALA A 20 1.47 8.04 -18.09
C ALA A 20 0.21 7.61 -17.32
N SER A 21 -0.08 6.32 -17.31
CA SER A 21 -1.10 5.74 -16.44
C SER A 21 -0.65 6.06 -15.02
N GLU A 22 -1.25 7.07 -14.40
CA GLU A 22 -1.14 7.24 -12.96
C GLU A 22 -1.60 5.92 -12.36
N GLY A 23 -0.72 5.23 -11.62
CA GLY A 23 -1.02 3.93 -11.03
C GLY A 23 -2.26 4.07 -10.13
N GLU A 24 -3.05 3.02 -10.02
CA GLU A 24 -4.22 3.01 -9.14
C GLU A 24 -3.80 3.27 -7.69
N VAL A 25 -4.42 4.28 -7.04
CA VAL A 25 -4.21 4.57 -5.62
C VAL A 25 -4.76 3.40 -4.80
N VAL A 26 -3.89 2.76 -4.05
CA VAL A 26 -4.24 1.61 -3.18
C VAL A 26 -4.34 1.98 -1.71
N LEU A 27 -3.73 3.09 -1.30
CA LEU A 27 -3.76 3.58 0.07
C LEU A 27 -3.90 5.10 0.12
N THR A 28 -4.86 5.57 0.89
CA THR A 28 -4.99 6.99 1.26
C THR A 28 -4.67 7.14 2.75
N LEU A 29 -3.69 7.99 3.09
CA LEU A 29 -3.32 8.32 4.46
C LEU A 29 -3.69 9.78 4.75
N ARG A 30 -4.47 10.00 5.81
CA ARG A 30 -4.90 11.33 6.24
C ARG A 30 -4.32 11.67 7.60
N ASN A 31 -3.69 12.84 7.68
CA ASN A 31 -3.16 13.40 8.92
C ASN A 31 -3.61 14.87 9.03
N GLY A 32 -4.68 15.13 9.78
CA GLY A 32 -5.35 16.43 9.79
C GLY A 32 -5.80 16.83 8.39
N ASP A 33 -5.36 17.99 7.93
CA ASP A 33 -5.68 18.52 6.59
C ASP A 33 -4.79 17.96 5.47
N LYS A 34 -3.78 17.17 5.82
CA LYS A 34 -2.88 16.55 4.84
C LYS A 34 -3.39 15.20 4.40
N THR A 35 -3.34 14.96 3.10
CA THR A 35 -3.67 13.68 2.49
C THR A 35 -2.49 13.22 1.64
N HIS A 36 -2.06 11.97 1.86
CA HIS A 36 -1.05 11.28 1.07
C HIS A 36 -1.71 10.11 0.37
N GLU A 37 -1.49 9.98 -0.92
CA GLU A 37 -2.00 8.89 -1.74
C GLU A 37 -0.83 8.05 -2.24
N PHE A 38 -0.95 6.74 -2.15
CA PHE A 38 0.09 5.80 -2.54
C PHE A 38 -0.46 4.79 -3.53
N THR A 39 0.28 4.61 -4.61
CA THR A 39 0.16 3.46 -5.51
C THR A 39 1.03 2.31 -5.00
N ILE A 40 0.91 1.12 -5.59
CA ILE A 40 1.85 0.01 -5.28
C ILE A 40 3.29 0.41 -5.60
N GLU A 41 3.52 1.20 -6.65
CA GLU A 41 4.85 1.65 -7.04
C GLU A 41 5.43 2.63 -6.00
N ASP A 42 4.62 3.56 -5.49
CA ASP A 42 5.04 4.47 -4.42
C ASP A 42 5.45 3.69 -3.15
N LEU A 43 4.66 2.69 -2.77
CA LEU A 43 4.98 1.83 -1.62
C LEU A 43 6.28 1.04 -1.83
N ARG A 44 6.54 0.56 -3.05
CA ARG A 44 7.79 -0.14 -3.40
C ARG A 44 9.01 0.77 -3.40
N ASN A 45 8.84 2.06 -3.70
CA ASN A 45 9.92 3.05 -3.67
C ASN A 45 10.32 3.44 -2.23
N LEU A 46 9.49 3.12 -1.24
CA LEU A 46 9.88 3.15 0.16
C LEU A 46 10.74 1.92 0.50
N GLU A 47 11.42 1.96 1.64
CA GLU A 47 12.25 0.83 2.07
C GLU A 47 11.42 -0.45 2.21
N GLU A 48 11.70 -1.45 1.35
CA GLU A 48 11.02 -2.74 1.36
C GLU A 48 11.43 -3.56 2.57
N ARG A 49 10.45 -4.17 3.23
CA ARG A 49 10.66 -5.12 4.32
C ARG A 49 9.94 -6.42 4.06
N GLU A 50 10.66 -7.52 4.31
CA GLU A 50 10.10 -8.86 4.27
C GLU A 50 9.80 -9.35 5.69
N VAL A 51 8.64 -10.00 5.84
CA VAL A 51 8.23 -10.73 7.03
C VAL A 51 7.85 -12.15 6.63
N VAL A 52 8.56 -13.14 7.20
CA VAL A 52 8.24 -14.55 7.03
C VAL A 52 7.64 -15.03 8.34
N THR A 53 6.38 -15.46 8.33
CA THR A 53 5.64 -15.80 9.54
C THR A 53 4.44 -16.68 9.23
N GLU A 54 4.02 -17.48 10.20
CA GLU A 54 2.72 -18.14 10.19
C GLU A 54 1.62 -17.16 10.61
N THR A 55 0.44 -17.33 10.06
CA THR A 55 -0.74 -16.55 10.45
C THR A 55 -1.87 -17.48 10.86
N ILE A 56 -2.80 -16.99 11.69
CA ILE A 56 -4.01 -17.76 12.04
C ILE A 56 -5.00 -17.88 10.88
N TRP A 57 -4.76 -17.22 9.74
CA TRP A 57 -5.64 -17.19 8.55
C TRP A 57 -5.08 -17.95 7.36
N SER A 58 -3.90 -18.56 7.49
CA SER A 58 -3.24 -19.29 6.40
C SER A 58 -2.57 -20.55 6.93
N ASP A 59 -2.41 -21.55 6.06
CA ASP A 59 -1.69 -22.76 6.39
C ASP A 59 -0.18 -22.56 6.24
N GLY A 60 0.56 -22.84 7.30
CA GLY A 60 2.02 -22.78 7.32
C GLY A 60 2.61 -21.38 7.14
N GLU A 61 3.93 -21.36 7.06
CA GLU A 61 4.73 -20.14 6.92
C GLU A 61 4.45 -19.44 5.59
N GLN A 62 4.26 -18.13 5.66
CA GLN A 62 4.04 -17.26 4.52
C GLN A 62 5.12 -16.17 4.46
N ARG A 63 5.48 -15.79 3.24
CA ARG A 63 6.42 -14.69 2.97
C ARG A 63 5.65 -13.47 2.54
N PHE A 64 5.67 -12.43 3.35
CA PHE A 64 5.05 -11.14 3.06
C PHE A 64 6.12 -10.11 2.74
N VAL A 65 5.84 -9.26 1.76
CA VAL A 65 6.68 -8.13 1.39
C VAL A 65 5.84 -6.87 1.38
N GLY A 66 6.36 -5.82 1.98
CA GLY A 66 5.67 -4.55 2.11
C GLY A 66 6.58 -3.45 2.61
N VAL A 67 5.99 -2.36 3.04
CA VAL A 67 6.67 -1.26 3.72
C VAL A 67 6.38 -1.36 5.22
N SER A 68 7.40 -1.12 6.07
CA SER A 68 7.17 -1.10 7.51
C SER A 68 6.25 0.06 7.89
N LEU A 69 5.40 -0.15 8.90
CA LEU A 69 4.42 0.86 9.32
C LEU A 69 5.11 2.14 9.81
N ASP A 70 6.22 2.01 10.53
CA ASP A 70 7.01 3.16 10.99
C ASP A 70 7.57 3.98 9.82
N ARG A 71 8.07 3.32 8.76
CA ARG A 71 8.59 4.00 7.57
C ARG A 71 7.48 4.73 6.82
N LEU A 72 6.30 4.10 6.69
CA LEU A 72 5.12 4.71 6.07
C LEU A 72 4.64 5.93 6.85
N MET A 73 4.61 5.83 8.20
CA MET A 73 4.24 6.96 9.06
C MET A 73 5.26 8.10 8.97
N ALA A 74 6.54 7.78 8.96
CA ALA A 74 7.62 8.78 8.80
C ALA A 74 7.50 9.53 7.47
N GLU A 75 7.17 8.83 6.38
CA GLU A 75 6.95 9.44 5.06
C GLU A 75 5.78 10.44 5.08
N ALA A 76 4.72 10.12 5.82
CA ALA A 76 3.56 11.00 5.99
C ALA A 76 3.74 12.07 7.08
N GLY A 77 4.90 12.12 7.75
CA GLY A 77 5.18 13.07 8.83
C GLY A 77 4.34 12.82 10.08
N VAL A 78 4.00 11.56 10.35
CA VAL A 78 3.22 11.11 11.52
C VAL A 78 4.18 10.55 12.57
N SER A 79 4.13 11.08 13.80
CA SER A 79 4.99 10.65 14.91
C SER A 79 4.21 10.28 16.18
N GLU A 80 2.93 10.60 16.24
CA GLU A 80 2.08 10.36 17.42
C GLU A 80 0.61 10.16 17.01
N GLY A 81 -0.22 9.69 17.94
CA GLY A 81 -1.64 9.49 17.73
C GLY A 81 -2.05 8.03 17.66
N THR A 82 -3.26 7.83 17.18
CA THR A 82 -3.85 6.52 16.88
C THR A 82 -4.19 6.43 15.41
N LEU A 83 -3.84 5.32 14.78
CA LEU A 83 -4.10 5.08 13.37
C LEU A 83 -5.43 4.34 13.22
N GLU A 84 -6.45 4.98 12.70
CA GLU A 84 -7.66 4.30 12.25
C GLU A 84 -7.39 3.73 10.86
N ALA A 85 -7.18 2.42 10.81
CA ALA A 85 -6.97 1.68 9.56
C ALA A 85 -8.29 1.09 9.08
N ALA A 86 -8.69 1.39 7.85
CA ALA A 86 -9.96 0.98 7.28
C ALA A 86 -9.77 0.17 5.98
N ALA A 87 -10.58 -0.88 5.84
CA ALA A 87 -10.65 -1.72 4.67
C ALA A 87 -11.60 -1.13 3.60
N VAL A 88 -11.60 -1.72 2.41
CA VAL A 88 -12.46 -1.30 1.28
C VAL A 88 -13.96 -1.40 1.58
N ASN A 89 -14.37 -2.22 2.55
CA ASN A 89 -15.76 -2.39 3.01
C ASN A 89 -16.09 -1.54 4.25
N ASP A 90 -15.24 -0.54 4.57
CA ASP A 90 -15.35 0.35 5.72
C ASP A 90 -15.21 -0.32 7.10
N TYR A 91 -14.84 -1.61 7.17
CA TYR A 91 -14.39 -2.20 8.42
C TYR A 91 -13.13 -1.48 8.89
N ALA A 92 -13.08 -1.04 10.14
CA ALA A 92 -11.98 -0.27 10.66
C ALA A 92 -11.49 -0.81 12.00
N VAL A 93 -10.18 -0.66 12.22
CA VAL A 93 -9.50 -1.02 13.47
C VAL A 93 -8.60 0.14 13.89
N GLU A 94 -8.31 0.22 15.18
CA GLU A 94 -7.35 1.19 15.73
C GLU A 94 -6.01 0.51 15.97
N ILE A 95 -4.94 1.11 15.42
CA ILE A 95 -3.56 0.69 15.63
C ILE A 95 -2.86 1.83 16.37
N PRO A 96 -2.32 1.61 17.60
CA PRO A 96 -1.60 2.64 18.29
C PRO A 96 -0.29 2.96 17.57
N MET A 97 0.12 4.22 17.59
CA MET A 97 1.38 4.64 16.96
C MET A 97 2.61 3.92 17.54
N SER A 98 2.51 3.41 18.77
CA SER A 98 3.54 2.57 19.40
C SER A 98 3.84 1.26 18.65
N ASP A 99 2.92 0.79 17.80
CA ASP A 99 3.14 -0.39 16.96
C ASP A 99 3.98 -0.04 15.70
N ALA A 100 3.99 1.25 15.30
CA ALA A 100 4.81 1.74 14.21
C ALA A 100 6.28 1.88 14.65
N ARG A 101 6.98 0.76 14.70
CA ARG A 101 8.39 0.63 15.11
C ARG A 101 9.14 -0.26 14.11
N PRO A 102 10.49 -0.18 14.04
CA PRO A 102 11.26 -0.90 13.03
C PRO A 102 11.06 -2.43 13.02
N ASP A 103 10.81 -3.02 14.18
CA ASP A 103 10.53 -4.46 14.37
C ASP A 103 9.01 -4.78 14.43
N GLY A 104 8.15 -3.78 14.21
CA GLY A 104 6.71 -3.85 14.22
C GLY A 104 6.10 -4.39 12.91
N PRO A 105 4.82 -4.08 12.64
CA PRO A 105 4.11 -4.56 11.47
C PRO A 105 4.58 -3.91 10.16
N ILE A 106 4.25 -4.58 9.06
CA ILE A 106 4.35 -4.05 7.71
C ILE A 106 2.96 -3.87 7.10
N VAL A 107 2.85 -2.94 6.16
CA VAL A 107 1.75 -2.88 5.20
C VAL A 107 2.18 -3.69 3.98
N ALA A 108 1.77 -4.95 3.97
CA ALA A 108 2.16 -5.90 2.94
C ALA A 108 1.37 -5.67 1.65
N TYR A 109 2.05 -5.66 0.51
CA TYR A 109 1.46 -5.60 -0.84
C TYR A 109 1.74 -6.87 -1.65
N MET A 110 2.59 -7.78 -1.14
CA MET A 110 2.84 -9.09 -1.76
C MET A 110 2.79 -10.20 -0.72
N ARG A 111 2.34 -11.38 -1.16
CA ARG A 111 2.42 -12.64 -0.43
C ARG A 111 2.95 -13.74 -1.34
N ASN A 112 3.99 -14.46 -0.89
CA ASN A 112 4.63 -15.56 -1.61
C ASN A 112 5.02 -15.17 -3.06
N GLY A 113 5.59 -13.98 -3.22
CA GLY A 113 6.08 -13.45 -4.51
C GLY A 113 5.00 -12.91 -5.46
N LYS A 114 3.74 -12.81 -5.02
CA LYS A 114 2.63 -12.30 -5.84
C LYS A 114 1.89 -11.17 -5.15
N GLN A 115 1.39 -10.21 -5.93
CA GLN A 115 0.43 -9.23 -5.44
C GLN A 115 -0.85 -9.95 -4.99
N MET A 116 -1.44 -9.45 -3.90
CA MET A 116 -2.68 -10.00 -3.36
C MET A 116 -3.88 -9.37 -4.05
N SER A 117 -4.76 -10.20 -4.60
CA SER A 117 -6.07 -9.75 -5.07
C SER A 117 -7.00 -9.45 -3.89
N LEU A 118 -8.13 -8.78 -4.15
CA LEU A 118 -9.16 -8.57 -3.11
C LEU A 118 -9.64 -9.90 -2.49
N ARG A 119 -9.74 -10.97 -3.28
CA ARG A 119 -10.11 -12.30 -2.78
C ARG A 119 -9.04 -12.92 -1.88
N ASP A 120 -7.79 -12.53 -2.10
CA ASP A 120 -6.63 -13.01 -1.35
C ASP A 120 -6.19 -12.03 -0.25
N LYS A 121 -7.13 -11.25 0.27
CA LYS A 121 -6.92 -10.24 1.33
C LYS A 121 -6.17 -8.97 0.90
N GLY A 122 -5.94 -8.79 -0.41
CA GLY A 122 -5.32 -7.57 -0.96
C GLY A 122 -6.29 -6.39 -1.13
N PRO A 123 -5.80 -5.29 -1.70
CA PRO A 123 -4.44 -5.09 -2.20
C PRO A 123 -3.38 -4.99 -1.09
N LEU A 124 -3.75 -4.55 0.12
CA LEU A 124 -2.85 -4.35 1.25
C LEU A 124 -3.36 -5.09 2.49
N TRP A 125 -2.41 -5.61 3.27
CA TRP A 125 -2.67 -6.32 4.52
C TRP A 125 -1.67 -5.91 5.59
N VAL A 126 -2.14 -5.51 6.77
CA VAL A 126 -1.26 -5.25 7.93
C VAL A 126 -0.82 -6.59 8.51
N ILE A 127 0.47 -6.88 8.44
CA ILE A 127 1.09 -8.12 8.94
C ILE A 127 2.09 -7.80 10.04
N TYR A 128 1.88 -8.40 11.19
CA TYR A 128 2.85 -8.39 12.30
C TYR A 128 3.80 -9.59 12.15
N PRO A 129 5.04 -9.47 12.66
CA PRO A 129 5.98 -10.60 12.65
C PRO A 129 5.64 -11.56 13.81
N TYR A 130 4.52 -12.30 13.70
CA TYR A 130 3.92 -13.09 14.79
C TYR A 130 4.90 -14.09 15.42
N ASP A 131 5.82 -14.65 14.63
CA ASP A 131 6.77 -15.66 15.10
C ASP A 131 8.03 -15.05 15.75
N SER A 132 8.22 -13.73 15.63
CA SER A 132 9.40 -13.07 16.17
C SER A 132 9.33 -12.86 17.69
N ALA A 133 8.13 -12.68 18.24
CA ALA A 133 7.93 -12.47 19.66
C ALA A 133 6.51 -12.87 20.09
N VAL A 134 6.38 -13.36 21.33
CA VAL A 134 5.09 -13.79 21.92
C VAL A 134 4.08 -12.64 21.99
N GLU A 135 4.53 -11.41 22.15
CA GLU A 135 3.70 -10.20 22.21
C GLU A 135 2.89 -9.95 20.94
N PHE A 136 3.35 -10.49 19.79
CA PHE A 136 2.64 -10.40 18.53
C PHE A 136 1.59 -11.49 18.33
N ARG A 137 1.47 -12.46 19.25
CA ARG A 137 0.51 -13.58 19.17
C ARG A 137 -0.66 -13.39 20.13
N THR A 138 -1.26 -12.21 20.13
CA THR A 138 -2.39 -11.88 20.98
C THR A 138 -3.64 -11.58 20.15
N GLU A 139 -4.82 -11.78 20.72
CA GLU A 139 -6.08 -11.42 20.06
C GLU A 139 -6.11 -9.95 19.63
N GLU A 140 -5.51 -9.09 20.44
CA GLU A 140 -5.42 -7.66 20.16
C GLU A 140 -4.59 -7.39 18.89
N VAL A 141 -3.41 -8.00 18.75
CA VAL A 141 -2.57 -7.88 17.56
C VAL A 141 -3.25 -8.50 16.34
N TYR A 142 -3.89 -9.64 16.49
CA TYR A 142 -4.67 -10.23 15.41
C TYR A 142 -5.82 -9.33 14.96
N SER A 143 -6.51 -8.66 15.88
CA SER A 143 -7.57 -7.71 15.52
C SER A 143 -7.06 -6.49 14.75
N ARG A 144 -5.81 -6.07 14.96
CA ARG A 144 -5.14 -4.99 14.23
C ARG A 144 -4.61 -5.40 12.86
N SER A 145 -4.57 -6.69 12.56
CA SER A 145 -4.04 -7.24 11.30
C SER A 145 -5.07 -7.14 10.18
N ILE A 146 -5.51 -5.92 9.89
CA ILE A 146 -6.56 -5.64 8.91
C ILE A 146 -6.09 -5.95 7.48
N TRP A 147 -6.92 -6.66 6.72
CA TRP A 147 -6.73 -6.94 5.29
C TRP A 147 -7.65 -6.06 4.42
N GLN A 148 -7.41 -6.07 3.12
CA GLN A 148 -8.08 -5.18 2.17
C GLN A 148 -7.97 -3.71 2.59
N LEU A 149 -6.87 -3.35 3.25
CA LEU A 149 -6.60 -1.99 3.72
C LEU A 149 -6.55 -1.04 2.52
N ASN A 150 -7.25 0.09 2.63
CA ASN A 150 -7.20 1.16 1.64
C ASN A 150 -7.12 2.56 2.23
N ARG A 151 -7.29 2.72 3.54
CA ARG A 151 -7.28 4.03 4.20
C ARG A 151 -6.68 3.94 5.61
N ILE A 152 -5.85 4.93 5.94
CA ILE A 152 -5.39 5.19 7.32
C ILE A 152 -5.73 6.64 7.64
N THR A 153 -6.36 6.89 8.79
CA THR A 153 -6.63 8.23 9.33
C THR A 153 -5.95 8.36 10.68
N VAL A 154 -5.14 9.38 10.85
CA VAL A 154 -4.49 9.70 12.13
C VAL A 154 -5.45 10.49 13.01
N LYS A 155 -5.66 10.02 14.26
CA LYS A 155 -6.50 10.63 15.29
C LYS A 155 -5.67 11.17 16.44
#